data_15d6dffb8413d489ba0b2a34d9af2d23
#
_entry.id   15d6dffb8413d489ba0b2a34d9af2d23
#
_cell.length_a   1.000
_cell.length_b   1.000
_cell.length_c   1.000
_cell.angle_alpha   90.00
_cell.angle_beta   90.00
_cell.angle_gamma   90.00
#
_symmetry.space_group_name_H-M   'P 1'
#
loop_
_entity.id
_entity.type
_entity.pdbx_description
1 polymer ?
#
loop_
_entity_poly.entity_id
_entity_poly.type
_entity_poly.pdbx_seq_one_letter_code
_entity_poly.pdbx_strand_id
1 'polypeptide(L)'
;YGMGERSIVEIADALASGIEAKDITFIEGTVYKAENLDSVYDEIRLPSYREVSSDKKTYAESFYTQYSNTDPFSGKRLVEPYSDRLYVVQNPAAKPLTQEEMDDVYALPYMRTWHPCYDAAGGIPAITEVKFSLISNRGCFGGCSFCALTFHQGRIVQTRSHESIIQEAELLTQ
;
A
#
# COMPACT_ATOMS: atom_id res chain seq x y z
N TYR A 1 -4.04 0.83 -0.34
CA TYR A 1 -3.62 2.24 -0.34
C TYR A 1 -2.75 2.49 0.88
N GLY A 2 -1.73 3.29 0.71
CA GLY A 2 -0.73 3.52 1.73
C GLY A 2 0.40 2.50 1.69
N MET A 3 1.37 2.71 2.53
CA MET A 3 2.55 1.84 2.60
C MET A 3 2.25 0.64 3.50
N GLY A 4 2.76 -0.51 3.13
CA GLY A 4 2.44 -1.79 3.79
C GLY A 4 3.26 -2.13 5.03
N GLU A 5 4.16 -1.26 5.47
CA GLU A 5 5.13 -1.57 6.53
C GLU A 5 4.45 -1.94 7.86
N ARG A 6 3.48 -1.13 8.31
CA ARG A 6 2.71 -1.45 9.53
C ARG A 6 1.88 -2.71 9.34
N SER A 7 1.15 -2.78 8.25
CA SER A 7 0.25 -3.91 7.99
C SER A 7 0.98 -5.24 7.95
N ILE A 8 2.20 -5.30 7.39
CA ILE A 8 2.98 -6.55 7.35
C ILE A 8 3.45 -6.99 8.74
N VAL A 9 3.82 -6.05 9.60
CA VAL A 9 4.21 -6.33 10.98
C VAL A 9 3.01 -6.83 11.77
N GLU A 10 1.87 -6.15 11.69
CA GLU A 10 0.63 -6.55 12.37
C GLU A 10 0.13 -7.93 11.90
N ILE A 11 0.25 -8.24 10.59
CA ILE A 11 -0.07 -9.57 10.06
C ILE A 11 0.88 -10.62 10.64
N ALA A 12 2.17 -10.34 10.69
CA ALA A 12 3.16 -11.26 11.24
C ALA A 12 2.90 -11.54 12.72
N ASP A 13 2.60 -10.52 13.50
CA ASP A 13 2.27 -10.63 14.92
C ASP A 13 0.97 -11.43 15.16
N ALA A 14 -0.05 -11.18 14.33
CA ALA A 14 -1.31 -11.93 14.39
C ALA A 14 -1.08 -13.44 14.11
N LEU A 15 -0.31 -13.76 13.07
CA LEU A 15 0.06 -15.14 12.74
C LEU A 15 0.91 -15.78 13.84
N ALA A 16 1.89 -15.07 14.39
CA ALA A 16 2.72 -15.54 15.49
C ALA A 16 1.90 -15.80 16.78
N SER A 17 0.80 -15.06 16.95
CA SER A 17 -0.17 -15.25 18.04
C SER A 17 -1.14 -16.42 17.80
N GLY A 18 -1.02 -17.12 16.68
CA GLY A 18 -1.83 -18.29 16.35
C GLY A 18 -3.17 -17.97 15.67
N ILE A 19 -3.39 -16.74 15.21
CA ILE A 19 -4.58 -16.38 14.43
C ILE A 19 -4.42 -16.97 13.02
N GLU A 20 -5.42 -17.67 12.52
CA GLU A 20 -5.39 -18.20 11.17
C GLU A 20 -5.51 -17.06 10.13
N ALA A 21 -4.80 -17.17 9.02
CA ALA A 21 -4.77 -16.14 7.98
C ALA A 21 -6.17 -15.70 7.49
N LYS A 22 -7.12 -16.62 7.43
CA LYS A 22 -8.51 -16.33 7.02
C LYS A 22 -9.26 -15.42 8.01
N ASP A 23 -8.83 -15.39 9.30
CA ASP A 23 -9.47 -14.64 10.38
C ASP A 23 -8.81 -13.28 10.60
N ILE A 24 -7.70 -12.99 9.90
CA ILE A 24 -7.03 -11.68 9.90
C ILE A 24 -7.77 -10.74 8.95
N THR A 25 -8.87 -10.16 9.42
CA THR A 25 -9.76 -9.30 8.62
C THR A 25 -9.80 -7.84 9.09
N PHE A 26 -9.05 -7.50 10.14
CA PHE A 26 -9.20 -6.27 10.92
C PHE A 26 -8.04 -5.27 10.72
N ILE A 27 -7.01 -5.62 9.95
CA ILE A 27 -5.80 -4.79 9.80
C ILE A 27 -6.02 -3.72 8.73
N GLU A 28 -5.77 -2.45 9.07
CA GLU A 28 -5.84 -1.33 8.14
C GLU A 28 -4.87 -1.51 6.95
N GLY A 29 -5.25 -1.02 5.79
CA GLY A 29 -4.44 -1.11 4.57
C GLY A 29 -4.43 -2.49 3.91
N THR A 30 -5.21 -3.45 4.41
CA THR A 30 -5.30 -4.81 3.85
C THR A 30 -6.56 -5.05 3.04
N VAL A 31 -6.52 -6.08 2.22
CA VAL A 31 -7.67 -6.57 1.44
C VAL A 31 -7.80 -8.06 1.71
N TYR A 32 -9.02 -8.52 1.93
CA TYR A 32 -9.31 -9.94 2.16
C TYR A 32 -10.55 -10.40 1.41
N LYS A 33 -10.68 -11.71 1.26
CA LYS A 33 -11.88 -12.36 0.69
C LYS A 33 -12.82 -12.76 1.82
N ALA A 34 -14.13 -12.52 1.63
CA ALA A 34 -15.18 -12.95 2.53
C ALA A 34 -16.25 -13.75 1.78
N GLU A 35 -16.81 -14.75 2.45
CA GLU A 35 -17.94 -15.55 1.90
C GLU A 35 -19.30 -14.94 2.24
N ASN A 36 -19.36 -14.13 3.29
CA ASN A 36 -20.51 -13.35 3.72
C ASN A 36 -20.05 -12.02 4.34
N LEU A 37 -20.97 -11.13 4.67
CA LEU A 37 -20.70 -9.82 5.22
C LEU A 37 -21.21 -9.67 6.67
N ASP A 38 -21.48 -10.74 7.38
CA ASP A 38 -22.09 -10.72 8.72
C ASP A 38 -21.22 -10.00 9.77
N SER A 39 -19.90 -10.01 9.56
CA SER A 39 -18.92 -9.32 10.41
C SER A 39 -18.34 -8.03 9.80
N VAL A 40 -18.91 -7.56 8.69
CA VAL A 40 -18.46 -6.33 8.00
C VAL A 40 -19.41 -5.20 8.34
N TYR A 41 -18.89 -4.13 8.93
CA TYR A 41 -19.68 -2.98 9.39
C TYR A 41 -19.11 -1.69 8.82
N ASP A 42 -19.99 -0.67 8.69
CA ASP A 42 -19.68 0.67 8.19
C ASP A 42 -19.00 0.68 6.82
N GLU A 43 -19.45 -0.22 5.96
CA GLU A 43 -18.91 -0.39 4.62
C GLU A 43 -19.64 0.49 3.58
N ILE A 44 -18.91 0.81 2.52
CA ILE A 44 -19.48 1.30 1.25
C ILE A 44 -19.48 0.12 0.28
N ARG A 45 -20.65 -0.22 -0.24
CA ARG A 45 -20.80 -1.26 -1.25
C ARG A 45 -20.55 -0.68 -2.63
N LEU A 46 -19.57 -1.25 -3.31
CA LEU A 46 -19.30 -0.96 -4.71
C LEU A 46 -20.22 -1.80 -5.60
N PRO A 47 -20.46 -1.39 -6.86
CA PRO A 47 -21.05 -2.25 -7.86
C PRO A 47 -20.27 -3.56 -7.98
N SER A 48 -20.93 -4.64 -8.34
CA SER A 48 -20.28 -5.94 -8.55
C SER A 48 -19.28 -5.90 -9.71
N TYR A 49 -18.30 -6.79 -9.69
CA TYR A 49 -17.35 -6.96 -10.80
C TYR A 49 -18.08 -7.13 -12.15
N ARG A 50 -19.20 -7.84 -12.17
CA ARG A 50 -19.99 -8.06 -13.40
C ARG A 50 -20.57 -6.76 -13.93
N GLU A 51 -21.12 -5.90 -13.08
CA GLU A 51 -21.67 -4.61 -13.47
C GLU A 51 -20.57 -3.68 -13.96
N VAL A 52 -19.47 -3.58 -13.22
CA VAL A 52 -18.31 -2.74 -13.56
C VAL A 52 -17.67 -3.17 -14.89
N SER A 53 -17.59 -4.47 -15.15
CA SER A 53 -17.00 -5.00 -16.40
C SER A 53 -17.91 -4.84 -17.62
N SER A 54 -19.21 -4.65 -17.43
CA SER A 54 -20.20 -4.57 -18.52
C SER A 54 -20.59 -3.12 -18.88
N ASP A 55 -20.43 -2.15 -17.97
CA ASP A 55 -20.85 -0.78 -18.18
C ASP A 55 -19.78 0.24 -17.76
N LYS A 56 -19.34 1.08 -18.70
CA LYS A 56 -18.31 2.11 -18.48
C LYS A 56 -18.73 3.18 -17.48
N LYS A 57 -20.03 3.50 -17.41
CA LYS A 57 -20.52 4.50 -16.46
C LYS A 57 -20.45 3.95 -15.05
N THR A 58 -20.91 2.74 -14.83
CA THR A 58 -20.78 2.01 -13.56
C THR A 58 -19.32 1.89 -13.12
N TYR A 59 -18.40 1.61 -14.07
CA TYR A 59 -16.96 1.63 -13.80
C TYR A 59 -16.49 3.00 -13.29
N ALA A 60 -16.88 4.08 -13.95
CA ALA A 60 -16.48 5.44 -13.57
C ALA A 60 -17.06 5.84 -12.19
N GLU A 61 -18.28 5.45 -11.88
CA GLU A 61 -18.92 5.69 -10.57
C GLU A 61 -18.22 4.89 -9.47
N SER A 62 -17.88 3.64 -9.72
CA SER A 62 -17.08 2.80 -8.81
C SER A 62 -15.71 3.41 -8.55
N PHE A 63 -15.02 3.84 -9.61
CA PHE A 63 -13.72 4.52 -9.49
C PHE A 63 -13.83 5.80 -8.66
N TYR A 64 -14.84 6.63 -8.91
CA TYR A 64 -15.05 7.87 -8.15
C TYR A 64 -15.28 7.59 -6.66
N THR A 65 -16.08 6.57 -6.34
CA THR A 65 -16.33 6.14 -4.96
C THR A 65 -15.03 5.71 -4.27
N GLN A 66 -14.21 4.90 -4.93
CA GLN A 66 -12.92 4.47 -4.42
C GLN A 66 -11.96 5.66 -4.25
N TYR A 67 -11.87 6.53 -5.27
CA TYR A 67 -11.02 7.72 -5.26
C TYR A 67 -11.37 8.67 -4.10
N SER A 68 -12.65 8.87 -3.85
CA SER A 68 -13.15 9.75 -2.78
C SER A 68 -12.98 9.16 -1.38
N ASN A 69 -12.64 7.86 -1.28
CA ASN A 69 -12.52 7.13 -0.02
C ASN A 69 -11.07 6.71 0.31
N THR A 70 -10.09 7.44 -0.20
CA THR A 70 -8.66 7.12 -0.02
C THR A 70 -8.03 7.77 1.22
N ASP A 71 -8.75 8.62 1.95
CA ASP A 71 -8.23 9.30 3.13
C ASP A 71 -8.06 8.31 4.30
N PRO A 72 -6.86 8.19 4.90
CA PRO A 72 -6.61 7.24 5.97
C PRO A 72 -7.27 7.58 7.31
N PHE A 73 -7.82 8.80 7.46
CA PHE A 73 -8.49 9.23 8.68
C PHE A 73 -10.02 9.18 8.62
N SER A 74 -10.59 9.27 7.43
CA SER A 74 -12.04 9.29 7.22
C SER A 74 -12.54 8.24 6.23
N GLY A 75 -11.62 7.53 5.57
CA GLY A 75 -11.97 6.47 4.64
C GLY A 75 -12.68 5.31 5.32
N LYS A 76 -13.66 4.76 4.62
CA LYS A 76 -14.45 3.62 5.05
C LYS A 76 -13.98 2.34 4.38
N ARG A 77 -14.46 1.23 4.92
CA ARG A 77 -14.29 -0.08 4.31
C ARG A 77 -15.07 -0.15 2.99
N LEU A 78 -14.45 -0.71 1.95
CA LEU A 78 -15.08 -0.91 0.65
C LEU A 78 -15.35 -2.39 0.43
N VAL A 79 -16.50 -2.72 -0.13
CA VAL A 79 -16.89 -4.11 -0.43
C VAL A 79 -17.29 -4.21 -1.89
N GLU A 80 -16.61 -5.04 -2.64
CA GLU A 80 -16.95 -5.38 -4.03
C GLU A 80 -17.47 -6.82 -4.12
N PRO A 81 -18.72 -7.03 -4.56
CA PRO A 81 -19.28 -8.36 -4.80
C PRO A 81 -18.72 -8.99 -6.08
N TYR A 82 -18.30 -10.25 -6.02
CA TYR A 82 -17.91 -11.06 -7.19
C TYR A 82 -18.94 -12.15 -7.50
N SER A 83 -19.57 -12.69 -6.47
CA SER A 83 -20.68 -13.64 -6.56
C SER A 83 -21.49 -13.63 -5.27
N ASP A 84 -22.52 -14.45 -5.18
CA ASP A 84 -23.36 -14.57 -3.98
C ASP A 84 -22.61 -15.00 -2.70
N ARG A 85 -21.42 -15.58 -2.86
CA ARG A 85 -20.59 -16.11 -1.77
C ARG A 85 -19.13 -15.69 -1.88
N LEU A 86 -18.84 -14.62 -2.61
CA LEU A 86 -17.49 -14.10 -2.75
C LEU A 86 -17.50 -12.58 -2.81
N TYR A 87 -16.94 -11.98 -1.80
CA TYR A 87 -16.74 -10.55 -1.66
C TYR A 87 -15.26 -10.25 -1.51
N VAL A 88 -14.81 -9.16 -2.11
CA VAL A 88 -13.51 -8.57 -1.81
C VAL A 88 -13.75 -7.39 -0.88
N VAL A 89 -13.18 -7.46 0.30
CA VAL A 89 -13.31 -6.42 1.34
C VAL A 89 -11.97 -5.71 1.48
N GLN A 90 -11.96 -4.41 1.22
CA GLN A 90 -10.83 -3.53 1.43
C GLN A 90 -11.03 -2.77 2.74
N ASN A 91 -10.15 -2.97 3.69
CA ASN A 91 -10.10 -2.18 4.91
C ASN A 91 -9.71 -0.72 4.61
N PRO A 92 -10.01 0.25 5.49
CA PRO A 92 -9.51 1.60 5.37
C PRO A 92 -8.00 1.64 5.14
N ALA A 93 -7.52 2.66 4.47
CA ALA A 93 -6.09 2.83 4.24
C ALA A 93 -5.33 2.92 5.58
N ALA A 94 -4.15 2.30 5.65
CA ALA A 94 -3.27 2.45 6.80
C ALA A 94 -2.86 3.91 6.98
N LYS A 95 -2.67 4.33 8.22
CA LYS A 95 -2.22 5.70 8.54
C LYS A 95 -0.81 5.93 8.00
N PRO A 96 -0.50 7.17 7.62
CA PRO A 96 0.84 7.54 7.19
C PRO A 96 1.87 7.22 8.28
N LEU A 97 3.08 6.85 7.86
CA LEU A 97 4.20 6.69 8.77
C LEU A 97 4.61 8.05 9.35
N THR A 98 5.02 8.05 10.60
CA THR A 98 5.71 9.19 11.21
C THR A 98 7.11 9.35 10.61
N GLN A 99 7.79 10.46 10.87
CA GLN A 99 9.17 10.66 10.42
C GLN A 99 10.11 9.61 11.03
N GLU A 100 9.96 9.28 12.30
CA GLU A 100 10.74 8.26 13.00
C GLU A 100 10.56 6.87 12.35
N GLU A 101 9.31 6.46 12.11
CA GLU A 101 9.01 5.20 11.43
C GLU A 101 9.57 5.16 10.00
N MET A 102 9.54 6.30 9.29
CA MET A 102 10.17 6.42 7.97
C MET A 102 11.68 6.23 8.07
N ASP A 103 12.33 6.87 9.03
CA ASP A 103 13.77 6.77 9.24
C ASP A 103 14.17 5.33 9.59
N ASP A 104 13.42 4.65 10.45
CA ASP A 104 13.63 3.25 10.80
C ASP A 104 13.54 2.33 9.58
N VAL A 105 12.52 2.53 8.72
CA VAL A 105 12.39 1.75 7.47
C VAL A 105 13.60 1.93 6.57
N TYR A 106 14.10 3.15 6.42
CA TYR A 106 15.28 3.42 5.56
C TYR A 106 16.62 3.06 6.22
N ALA A 107 16.65 2.87 7.54
CA ALA A 107 17.82 2.36 8.27
C ALA A 107 17.98 0.83 8.18
N LEU A 108 17.00 0.10 7.64
CA LEU A 108 17.10 -1.34 7.47
C LEU A 108 18.31 -1.71 6.58
N PRO A 109 18.95 -2.87 6.81
CA PRO A 109 20.18 -3.27 6.13
C PRO A 109 19.92 -3.74 4.69
N TYR A 110 19.44 -2.86 3.84
CA TYR A 110 19.23 -3.13 2.43
C TYR A 110 20.56 -3.32 1.70
N MET A 111 20.60 -4.25 0.75
CA MET A 111 21.79 -4.50 -0.07
C MET A 111 22.11 -3.35 -1.04
N ARG A 112 21.14 -2.50 -1.37
CA ARG A 112 21.26 -1.36 -2.31
C ARG A 112 21.80 -1.71 -3.69
N THR A 113 21.64 -2.97 -4.07
CA THR A 113 22.01 -3.53 -5.37
C THR A 113 21.04 -4.65 -5.75
N TRP A 114 21.26 -5.31 -6.87
CA TRP A 114 20.47 -6.47 -7.28
C TRP A 114 20.69 -7.68 -6.35
N HIS A 115 19.73 -8.58 -6.35
CA HIS A 115 19.85 -9.86 -5.65
C HIS A 115 20.92 -10.75 -6.33
N PRO A 116 21.75 -11.49 -5.58
CA PRO A 116 22.85 -12.32 -6.11
C PRO A 116 22.44 -13.35 -7.18
N CYS A 117 21.16 -13.76 -7.22
CA CYS A 117 20.69 -14.66 -8.28
C CYS A 117 20.85 -14.09 -9.71
N TYR A 118 21.03 -12.77 -9.85
CA TYR A 118 21.26 -12.10 -11.14
C TYR A 118 22.72 -11.96 -11.54
N ASP A 119 23.67 -12.35 -10.67
CA ASP A 119 25.11 -12.21 -10.96
C ASP A 119 25.52 -12.97 -12.22
N ALA A 120 25.02 -14.20 -12.38
CA ALA A 120 25.29 -15.02 -13.57
C ALA A 120 24.74 -14.40 -14.88
N ALA A 121 23.75 -13.53 -14.79
CA ALA A 121 23.19 -12.79 -15.93
C ALA A 121 23.89 -11.43 -16.17
N GLY A 122 24.91 -11.09 -15.39
CA GLY A 122 25.62 -9.79 -15.46
C GLY A 122 24.93 -8.68 -14.68
N GLY A 123 24.08 -9.02 -13.73
CA GLY A 123 23.34 -8.07 -12.89
C GLY A 123 22.07 -7.52 -13.53
N ILE A 124 21.60 -6.39 -13.00
CA ILE A 124 20.40 -5.68 -13.52
C ILE A 124 20.84 -4.31 -14.06
N PRO A 125 20.78 -4.08 -15.40
CA PRO A 125 21.25 -2.82 -16.02
C PRO A 125 20.61 -1.56 -15.44
N ALA A 126 19.35 -1.62 -15.02
CA ALA A 126 18.63 -0.47 -14.46
C ALA A 126 19.27 0.09 -13.17
N ILE A 127 20.08 -0.69 -12.46
CA ILE A 127 20.78 -0.22 -11.26
C ILE A 127 21.74 0.94 -11.58
N THR A 128 22.35 0.98 -12.76
CA THR A 128 23.25 2.08 -13.14
C THR A 128 22.56 3.45 -13.12
N GLU A 129 21.26 3.47 -13.41
CA GLU A 129 20.46 4.71 -13.45
C GLU A 129 20.03 5.17 -12.06
N VAL A 130 19.84 4.23 -11.11
CA VAL A 130 19.22 4.53 -9.81
C VAL A 130 20.13 4.34 -8.62
N LYS A 131 21.35 3.82 -8.82
CA LYS A 131 22.28 3.45 -7.74
C LYS A 131 22.50 4.54 -6.68
N PHE A 132 22.54 5.80 -7.10
CA PHE A 132 22.79 6.94 -6.22
C PHE A 132 21.51 7.77 -5.96
N SER A 133 20.34 7.22 -6.24
CA SER A 133 19.07 7.90 -5.99
C SER A 133 18.65 7.74 -4.54
N LEU A 134 18.23 8.86 -3.93
CA LEU A 134 17.70 8.92 -2.57
C LEU A 134 16.23 9.30 -2.58
N ILE A 135 15.43 8.65 -1.76
CA ILE A 135 14.03 9.02 -1.53
C ILE A 135 13.97 9.86 -0.26
N SER A 136 13.58 11.13 -0.40
CA SER A 136 13.45 12.05 0.74
C SER A 136 12.06 12.02 1.38
N ASN A 137 11.04 11.64 0.60
CA ASN A 137 9.66 11.62 1.07
C ASN A 137 8.81 10.66 0.23
N ARG A 138 7.68 10.28 0.78
CA ARG A 138 6.61 9.52 0.11
C ARG A 138 5.30 10.30 0.16
N GLY A 139 4.38 9.99 -0.76
CA GLY A 139 3.11 10.70 -0.87
C GLY A 139 3.20 11.97 -1.71
N CYS A 140 2.05 12.42 -2.21
CA CYS A 140 1.94 13.63 -3.00
C CYS A 140 0.55 14.24 -2.88
N PHE A 141 0.46 15.50 -2.47
CA PHE A 141 -0.81 16.23 -2.39
C PHE A 141 -1.38 16.65 -3.76
N GLY A 142 -0.61 16.47 -4.83
CA GLY A 142 -1.07 16.71 -6.20
C GLY A 142 -2.19 15.77 -6.61
N GLY A 143 -3.13 16.24 -7.43
CA GLY A 143 -4.24 15.48 -7.98
C GLY A 143 -4.17 15.31 -9.48
N CYS A 144 -2.96 15.20 -10.06
CA CYS A 144 -2.76 15.13 -11.51
C CYS A 144 -3.50 13.93 -12.12
N SER A 145 -4.28 14.17 -13.16
CA SER A 145 -5.16 13.16 -13.77
C SER A 145 -4.43 11.98 -14.41
N PHE A 146 -3.16 12.14 -14.73
CA PHE A 146 -2.31 11.10 -15.34
C PHE A 146 -1.48 10.33 -14.32
N CYS A 147 -1.43 10.77 -13.05
CA CYS A 147 -0.46 10.27 -12.07
C CYS A 147 -1.12 9.34 -11.04
N ALA A 148 -0.59 8.13 -10.91
CA ALA A 148 -1.06 7.15 -9.92
C ALA A 148 -0.36 7.26 -8.56
N LEU A 149 0.57 8.21 -8.36
CA LEU A 149 1.36 8.32 -7.13
C LEU A 149 0.49 8.47 -5.88
N THR A 150 -0.57 9.27 -5.97
CA THR A 150 -1.52 9.46 -4.86
C THR A 150 -2.28 8.19 -4.46
N PHE A 151 -2.43 7.25 -5.39
CA PHE A 151 -3.02 5.93 -5.10
C PHE A 151 -2.03 4.97 -4.48
N HIS A 152 -0.76 5.03 -4.86
CA HIS A 152 0.27 4.14 -4.34
C HIS A 152 0.82 4.58 -2.99
N GLN A 153 1.06 5.87 -2.81
CA GLN A 153 1.76 6.42 -1.65
C GLN A 153 0.88 7.34 -0.78
N GLY A 154 -0.36 7.58 -1.20
CA GLY A 154 -1.28 8.47 -0.51
C GLY A 154 -1.06 9.95 -0.82
N ARG A 155 -1.94 10.78 -0.29
CA ARG A 155 -1.95 12.24 -0.49
C ARG A 155 -1.17 13.00 0.57
N ILE A 156 -0.86 12.34 1.68
CA ILE A 156 -0.13 12.94 2.80
C ILE A 156 1.36 12.71 2.56
N VAL A 157 2.11 13.80 2.59
CA VAL A 157 3.57 13.73 2.42
C VAL A 157 4.20 13.27 3.73
N GLN A 158 4.95 12.17 3.66
CA GLN A 158 5.69 11.56 4.75
C GLN A 158 7.17 11.78 4.49
N THR A 159 7.85 12.50 5.36
CA THR A 159 9.25 12.91 5.15
C THR A 159 10.20 12.10 6.02
N ARG A 160 11.43 11.93 5.53
CA ARG A 160 12.57 11.48 6.32
C ARG A 160 13.26 12.65 7.00
N SER A 161 14.01 12.39 8.06
CA SER A 161 14.93 13.36 8.65
C SER A 161 16.12 13.62 7.72
N HIS A 162 16.78 14.76 7.90
CA HIS A 162 18.02 15.08 7.18
C HIS A 162 19.12 14.07 7.54
N GLU A 163 19.20 13.69 8.81
CA GLU A 163 20.17 12.71 9.33
C GLU A 163 20.03 11.37 8.64
N SER A 164 18.80 10.86 8.48
CA SER A 164 18.52 9.61 7.77
C SER A 164 18.97 9.66 6.31
N ILE A 165 18.72 10.78 5.62
CA ILE A 165 19.12 10.95 4.22
C ILE A 165 20.66 11.01 4.09
N ILE A 166 21.34 11.73 5.00
CA ILE A 166 22.81 11.84 5.00
C ILE A 166 23.45 10.47 5.24
N GLN A 167 22.95 9.73 6.23
CA GLN A 167 23.44 8.37 6.52
C GLN A 167 23.30 7.44 5.32
N GLU A 168 22.17 7.49 4.61
CA GLU A 168 22.00 6.67 3.41
C GLU A 168 22.93 7.12 2.27
N ALA A 169 23.15 8.44 2.09
CA ALA A 169 24.08 8.96 1.10
C ALA A 169 25.51 8.46 1.36
N GLU A 170 25.95 8.42 2.60
CA GLU A 170 27.24 7.87 3.00
C GLU A 170 27.35 6.38 2.65
N LEU A 171 26.32 5.58 2.92
CA LEU A 171 26.28 4.16 2.58
C LEU A 171 26.34 3.89 1.06
N LEU A 172 25.77 4.78 0.25
CA LEU A 172 25.76 4.65 -1.21
C LEU A 172 27.12 4.97 -1.85
N THR A 173 28.00 5.68 -1.13
CA THR A 173 29.31 6.13 -1.63
C THR A 173 30.48 5.27 -1.14
N GLN A 174 30.22 4.31 -0.28
CA GLN A 174 31.20 3.31 0.18
C GLN A 174 31.29 2.14 -0.78
#